data_c21534804b573a03bbb506ca73939d68
#
_entry.id   c21534804b573a03bbb506ca73939d68
#
_cell.length_a   1.000
_cell.length_b   1.000
_cell.length_c   1.000
_cell.angle_alpha   90.00
_cell.angle_beta   90.00
_cell.angle_gamma   90.00
#
_symmetry.space_group_name_H-M   'P 1'
#
loop_
_entity.id
_entity.type
_entity.pdbx_description
1 polymer ?
#
loop_
_entity_poly.entity_id
_entity_poly.type
_entity_poly.pdbx_seq_one_letter_code
_entity_poly.pdbx_strand_id
1 'polypeptide(L)'
;MFLSRKRYTYKSDYAFLVLLFVAFFSTSSNLLTVVTIEHSQQIPVWFNYLLNMFHYYTTNACVFIYLIYLYFHIKKSAPFTKTELAIVSTLAVTDIVLISATPHTKWIFYFDEQKNYQSGEYKWLLFVISSIVLMICLIETAINRKVLSTIQKVLVCIFTVLNVSAVFIQLLNPELMVIGFAVATAMMLIYITLANPDNYIDKLTGIYNAAAFQETMKSYIYRGSNFSVISLRMEEFHRVNKSMGTEKGDALLAEIAKKLKAISKKALVNGVLTFVGGKTSKYISAKIGSSVVGSKFSESVIKVGSDT
;
A
#
# COMPACT_ATOMS: atom_id res chain seq x y z
N MET A 1 -14.91 -6.18 1.80
CA MET A 1 -14.13 -6.67 2.95
C MET A 1 -13.10 -5.65 3.44
N PHE A 2 -12.22 -5.10 2.59
CA PHE A 2 -11.25 -4.04 2.99
C PHE A 2 -11.95 -2.76 3.46
N LEU A 3 -12.97 -2.29 2.72
CA LEU A 3 -13.73 -1.08 3.03
C LEU A 3 -14.62 -1.18 4.29
N SER A 4 -15.07 -2.38 4.67
CA SER A 4 -15.96 -2.56 5.82
C SER A 4 -15.23 -2.55 7.17
N ARG A 5 -13.92 -2.73 7.19
CA ARG A 5 -13.12 -2.71 8.42
C ARG A 5 -12.55 -1.31 8.67
N LYS A 6 -13.25 -0.51 9.41
CA LYS A 6 -13.01 0.90 9.78
C LYS A 6 -11.68 1.17 10.54
N ARG A 7 -10.49 0.88 9.98
CA ARG A 7 -9.21 1.23 10.64
C ARG A 7 -8.09 1.49 9.64
N TYR A 8 -8.21 2.55 8.89
CA TYR A 8 -7.07 3.15 8.18
C TYR A 8 -6.21 3.88 9.22
N THR A 9 -5.11 3.26 9.63
CA THR A 9 -4.24 3.83 10.68
C THR A 9 -2.96 4.43 10.07
N TYR A 10 -2.56 3.96 8.89
CA TYR A 10 -1.35 4.40 8.20
C TYR A 10 -1.66 5.09 6.88
N LYS A 11 -0.78 6.01 6.47
CA LYS A 11 -0.87 6.67 5.16
C LYS A 11 -0.81 5.66 4.00
N SER A 12 -0.09 4.55 4.18
CA SER A 12 -0.06 3.43 3.21
C SER A 12 -1.43 2.82 2.98
N ASP A 13 -2.29 2.74 4.00
CA ASP A 13 -3.63 2.14 3.85
C ASP A 13 -4.52 3.02 2.97
N TYR A 14 -4.43 4.35 3.13
CA TYR A 14 -5.12 5.29 2.26
C TYR A 14 -4.58 5.25 0.83
N ALA A 15 -3.24 5.19 0.66
CA ALA A 15 -2.63 5.09 -0.65
C ALA A 15 -3.05 3.78 -1.36
N PHE A 16 -3.12 2.67 -0.62
CA PHE A 16 -3.63 1.40 -1.16
C PHE A 16 -5.10 1.49 -1.57
N LEU A 17 -5.93 2.15 -0.76
CA LEU A 17 -7.34 2.37 -1.10
C LEU A 17 -7.48 3.16 -2.43
N VAL A 18 -6.74 4.27 -2.55
CA VAL A 18 -6.73 5.07 -3.78
C VAL A 18 -6.26 4.23 -4.96
N LEU A 19 -5.18 3.45 -4.77
CA LEU A 19 -4.67 2.55 -5.79
C LEU A 19 -5.72 1.54 -6.25
N LEU A 20 -6.48 0.96 -5.31
CA LEU A 20 -7.54 0.01 -5.61
C LEU A 20 -8.65 0.65 -6.45
N PHE A 21 -9.09 1.87 -6.10
CA PHE A 21 -10.10 2.60 -6.87
C PHE A 21 -9.59 2.93 -8.28
N VAL A 22 -8.38 3.44 -8.40
CA VAL A 22 -7.81 3.80 -9.71
C VAL A 22 -7.60 2.56 -10.58
N ALA A 23 -7.15 1.44 -10.00
CA ALA A 23 -7.05 0.17 -10.71
C ALA A 23 -8.40 -0.35 -11.20
N PHE A 24 -9.47 -0.20 -10.39
CA PHE A 24 -10.83 -0.53 -10.80
C PHE A 24 -11.27 0.32 -11.99
N PHE A 25 -11.07 1.64 -11.95
CA PHE A 25 -11.40 2.51 -13.06
C PHE A 25 -10.54 2.25 -14.30
N SER A 26 -9.27 1.93 -14.13
CA SER A 26 -8.36 1.57 -15.22
C SER A 26 -8.83 0.31 -15.95
N THR A 27 -9.14 -0.76 -15.20
CA THR A 27 -9.63 -2.02 -15.81
C THR A 27 -11.03 -1.86 -16.44
N SER A 28 -11.92 -1.11 -15.79
CA SER A 28 -13.25 -0.84 -16.34
C SER A 28 -13.19 0.01 -17.60
N SER A 29 -12.37 1.07 -17.61
CA SER A 29 -12.19 1.91 -18.79
C SER A 29 -11.53 1.14 -19.93
N ASN A 30 -10.57 0.25 -19.64
CA ASN A 30 -9.96 -0.61 -20.67
C ASN A 30 -11.02 -1.45 -21.40
N LEU A 31 -11.90 -2.10 -20.64
CA LEU A 31 -12.98 -2.89 -21.22
C LEU A 31 -13.94 -2.01 -22.06
N LEU A 32 -14.30 -0.83 -21.53
CA LEU A 32 -15.17 0.10 -22.25
C LEU A 32 -14.53 0.63 -23.54
N THR A 33 -13.22 0.94 -23.52
CA THR A 33 -12.53 1.42 -24.74
C THR A 33 -12.59 0.42 -25.86
N VAL A 34 -12.46 -0.88 -25.57
CA VAL A 34 -12.55 -1.91 -26.61
C VAL A 34 -13.96 -1.95 -27.22
N VAL A 35 -14.99 -1.99 -26.38
CA VAL A 35 -16.37 -2.00 -26.86
C VAL A 35 -16.66 -0.75 -27.72
N THR A 36 -16.18 0.42 -27.28
CA THR A 36 -16.44 1.67 -28.03
C THR A 36 -15.59 1.80 -29.30
N ILE A 37 -14.41 1.19 -29.34
CA ILE A 37 -13.59 1.13 -30.56
C ILE A 37 -14.22 0.17 -31.57
N GLU A 38 -14.70 -0.99 -31.14
CA GLU A 38 -15.39 -1.95 -32.01
C GLU A 38 -16.66 -1.34 -32.65
N HIS A 39 -17.39 -0.52 -31.90
CA HIS A 39 -18.59 0.18 -32.35
C HIS A 39 -18.33 1.65 -32.74
N SER A 40 -17.12 1.99 -33.15
CA SER A 40 -16.69 3.38 -33.40
C SER A 40 -17.50 4.11 -34.47
N GLN A 41 -18.12 3.38 -35.40
CA GLN A 41 -19.00 3.97 -36.43
C GLN A 41 -20.30 4.58 -35.84
N GLN A 42 -20.80 3.99 -34.75
CA GLN A 42 -22.04 4.41 -34.08
C GLN A 42 -21.81 5.42 -32.98
N ILE A 43 -20.59 5.51 -32.48
CA ILE A 43 -20.21 6.33 -31.31
C ILE A 43 -19.56 7.63 -31.79
N PRO A 44 -19.90 8.80 -31.17
CA PRO A 44 -19.24 10.05 -31.47
C PRO A 44 -17.73 9.99 -31.20
N VAL A 45 -16.91 10.49 -32.11
CA VAL A 45 -15.45 10.43 -32.03
C VAL A 45 -14.92 11.13 -30.77
N TRP A 46 -15.53 12.27 -30.35
CA TRP A 46 -15.13 12.97 -29.13
C TRP A 46 -15.28 12.11 -27.87
N PHE A 47 -16.32 11.24 -27.83
CA PHE A 47 -16.53 10.33 -26.69
C PHE A 47 -15.47 9.25 -26.64
N ASN A 48 -15.08 8.69 -27.79
CA ASN A 48 -13.98 7.76 -27.91
C ASN A 48 -12.65 8.38 -27.47
N TYR A 49 -12.37 9.66 -27.84
CA TYR A 49 -11.20 10.38 -27.32
C TYR A 49 -11.24 10.50 -25.81
N LEU A 50 -12.34 10.97 -25.24
CA LEU A 50 -12.49 11.14 -23.79
C LEU A 50 -12.26 9.84 -23.03
N LEU A 51 -12.87 8.74 -23.49
CA LEU A 51 -12.76 7.44 -22.83
C LEU A 51 -11.36 6.85 -22.93
N ASN A 52 -10.71 6.94 -24.10
CA ASN A 52 -9.34 6.47 -24.28
C ASN A 52 -8.35 7.31 -23.45
N MET A 53 -8.49 8.65 -23.42
CA MET A 53 -7.68 9.51 -22.56
C MET A 53 -7.85 9.14 -21.08
N PHE A 54 -9.09 8.94 -20.63
CA PHE A 54 -9.39 8.50 -19.27
C PHE A 54 -8.72 7.15 -18.94
N HIS A 55 -8.76 6.21 -19.89
CA HIS A 55 -8.07 4.92 -19.75
C HIS A 55 -6.56 5.10 -19.58
N TYR A 56 -5.90 5.90 -20.42
CA TYR A 56 -4.46 6.15 -20.30
C TYR A 56 -4.11 6.85 -18.99
N TYR A 57 -4.87 7.86 -18.56
CA TYR A 57 -4.67 8.52 -17.28
C TYR A 57 -4.77 7.56 -16.10
N THR A 58 -5.81 6.74 -16.06
CA THR A 58 -6.01 5.82 -14.92
C THR A 58 -4.99 4.70 -14.91
N THR A 59 -4.58 4.20 -16.07
CA THR A 59 -3.56 3.13 -16.19
C THR A 59 -2.20 3.63 -15.72
N ASN A 60 -1.74 4.79 -16.18
CA ASN A 60 -0.47 5.35 -15.76
C ASN A 60 -0.51 5.81 -14.30
N ALA A 61 -1.62 6.42 -13.85
CA ALA A 61 -1.79 6.78 -12.45
C ALA A 61 -1.64 5.58 -11.49
N CYS A 62 -2.02 4.35 -11.89
CA CYS A 62 -1.78 3.16 -11.07
C CYS A 62 -0.31 3.00 -10.71
N VAL A 63 0.61 3.22 -11.64
CA VAL A 63 2.05 3.05 -11.43
C VAL A 63 2.60 4.14 -10.49
N PHE A 64 2.18 5.40 -10.67
CA PHE A 64 2.57 6.51 -9.79
C PHE A 64 2.02 6.33 -8.37
N ILE A 65 0.75 5.93 -8.22
CA ILE A 65 0.13 5.72 -6.92
C ILE A 65 0.75 4.49 -6.23
N TYR A 66 1.14 3.46 -7.00
CA TYR A 66 1.90 2.33 -6.46
C TYR A 66 3.25 2.76 -5.88
N LEU A 67 3.98 3.64 -6.55
CA LEU A 67 5.22 4.23 -6.01
C LEU A 67 4.94 4.98 -4.69
N ILE A 68 3.89 5.80 -4.64
CA ILE A 68 3.48 6.54 -3.43
C ILE A 68 3.12 5.55 -2.31
N TYR A 69 2.37 4.49 -2.62
CA TYR A 69 2.04 3.42 -1.68
C TYR A 69 3.30 2.78 -1.10
N LEU A 70 4.24 2.39 -1.96
CA LEU A 70 5.52 1.79 -1.58
C LEU A 70 6.33 2.74 -0.68
N TYR A 71 6.37 4.02 -1.01
CA TYR A 71 7.02 5.05 -0.20
C TYR A 71 6.45 5.15 1.21
N PHE A 72 5.12 5.23 1.33
CA PHE A 72 4.49 5.25 2.66
C PHE A 72 4.67 3.93 3.41
N HIS A 73 4.75 2.83 2.70
CA HIS A 73 4.99 1.52 3.30
C HIS A 73 6.41 1.38 3.84
N ILE A 74 7.41 1.86 3.08
CA ILE A 74 8.83 1.83 3.46
C ILE A 74 9.15 2.90 4.51
N LYS A 75 8.84 4.16 4.20
CA LYS A 75 9.29 5.33 4.97
C LYS A 75 8.30 5.75 6.07
N LYS A 76 7.14 5.14 6.17
CA LYS A 76 6.02 5.31 7.14
C LYS A 76 5.67 6.76 7.52
N SER A 77 6.59 7.66 7.66
CA SER A 77 6.38 9.07 8.04
C SER A 77 7.42 10.03 7.47
N ALA A 78 8.44 9.55 6.78
CA ALA A 78 9.43 10.43 6.17
C ALA A 78 8.88 11.02 4.87
N PRO A 79 8.96 12.35 4.66
CA PRO A 79 8.57 12.95 3.40
C PRO A 79 9.52 12.51 2.29
N PHE A 80 9.04 12.60 1.03
CA PHE A 80 9.91 12.53 -0.13
C PHE A 80 11.04 13.54 0.00
N THR A 81 12.23 13.21 -0.41
CA THR A 81 13.27 14.21 -0.59
C THR A 81 12.84 15.18 -1.70
N LYS A 82 13.37 16.41 -1.69
CA LYS A 82 13.06 17.39 -2.74
C LYS A 82 13.38 16.88 -4.14
N THR A 83 14.49 16.12 -4.26
CA THR A 83 14.93 15.53 -5.53
C THR A 83 13.98 14.42 -6.00
N GLU A 84 13.61 13.50 -5.12
CA GLU A 84 12.64 12.43 -5.44
C GLU A 84 11.30 13.03 -5.88
N LEU A 85 10.80 14.02 -5.14
CA LEU A 85 9.55 14.69 -5.49
C LEU A 85 9.65 15.39 -6.85
N ALA A 86 10.76 16.07 -7.14
CA ALA A 86 10.99 16.75 -8.41
C ALA A 86 11.00 15.74 -9.57
N ILE A 87 11.71 14.62 -9.45
CA ILE A 87 11.76 13.59 -10.50
C ILE A 87 10.38 13.01 -10.76
N VAL A 88 9.67 12.57 -9.71
CA VAL A 88 8.36 11.93 -9.85
C VAL A 88 7.33 12.91 -10.39
N SER A 89 7.32 14.18 -9.92
CA SER A 89 6.39 15.18 -10.43
C SER A 89 6.70 15.57 -11.88
N THR A 90 7.96 15.65 -12.30
CA THR A 90 8.32 15.91 -13.70
C THR A 90 7.81 14.78 -14.60
N LEU A 91 8.02 13.51 -14.21
CA LEU A 91 7.51 12.36 -14.98
C LEU A 91 5.98 12.38 -15.06
N ALA A 92 5.29 12.68 -13.95
CA ALA A 92 3.83 12.73 -13.92
C ALA A 92 3.27 13.88 -14.78
N VAL A 93 3.89 15.06 -14.73
CA VAL A 93 3.51 16.20 -15.59
C VAL A 93 3.73 15.88 -17.06
N THR A 94 4.87 15.26 -17.39
CA THR A 94 5.16 14.85 -18.78
C THR A 94 4.10 13.86 -19.30
N ASP A 95 3.73 12.87 -18.48
CA ASP A 95 2.69 11.89 -18.81
C ASP A 95 1.32 12.58 -19.07
N ILE A 96 0.91 13.47 -18.16
CA ILE A 96 -0.32 14.24 -18.31
C ILE A 96 -0.31 15.10 -19.57
N VAL A 97 0.80 15.78 -19.87
CA VAL A 97 0.92 16.62 -21.06
C VAL A 97 0.84 15.79 -22.34
N LEU A 98 1.52 14.65 -22.42
CA LEU A 98 1.48 13.76 -23.57
C LEU A 98 0.06 13.28 -23.87
N ILE A 99 -0.68 12.84 -22.83
CA ILE A 99 -2.06 12.35 -22.98
C ILE A 99 -2.99 13.52 -23.35
N SER A 100 -2.89 14.68 -22.67
CA SER A 100 -3.75 15.85 -22.90
C SER A 100 -3.58 16.44 -24.30
N ALA A 101 -2.36 16.44 -24.84
CA ALA A 101 -2.06 16.97 -26.16
C ALA A 101 -2.54 16.06 -27.31
N THR A 102 -2.83 14.79 -27.02
CA THR A 102 -3.15 13.76 -28.03
C THR A 102 -4.26 14.14 -29.02
N PRO A 103 -5.38 14.77 -28.63
CA PRO A 103 -6.44 15.14 -29.57
C PRO A 103 -5.96 16.08 -30.69
N HIS A 104 -4.96 16.91 -30.42
CA HIS A 104 -4.40 17.88 -31.38
C HIS A 104 -3.16 17.35 -32.10
N THR A 105 -2.33 16.59 -31.39
CA THR A 105 -1.01 16.15 -31.90
C THR A 105 -1.02 14.77 -32.50
N LYS A 106 -2.03 13.95 -32.19
CA LYS A 106 -2.11 12.52 -32.59
C LYS A 106 -0.92 11.68 -32.07
N TRP A 107 -0.28 12.12 -31.00
CA TRP A 107 0.96 11.52 -30.52
C TRP A 107 0.76 10.10 -29.93
N ILE A 108 -0.27 9.91 -29.15
CA ILE A 108 -0.50 8.63 -28.45
C ILE A 108 -1.48 7.75 -29.24
N PHE A 109 -2.57 8.33 -29.71
CA PHE A 109 -3.55 7.66 -30.56
C PHE A 109 -4.36 8.71 -31.34
N TYR A 110 -5.07 8.25 -32.38
CA TYR A 110 -6.03 9.07 -33.12
C TYR A 110 -7.09 8.20 -33.76
N PHE A 111 -8.16 8.81 -34.23
CA PHE A 111 -9.17 8.17 -35.06
C PHE A 111 -9.03 8.71 -36.48
N ASP A 112 -8.99 7.78 -37.46
CA ASP A 112 -8.92 8.14 -38.87
C ASP A 112 -10.28 8.69 -39.39
N GLU A 113 -10.33 9.03 -40.69
CA GLU A 113 -11.57 9.52 -41.31
C GLU A 113 -12.69 8.52 -41.27
N GLN A 114 -12.39 7.21 -41.24
CA GLN A 114 -13.31 6.10 -41.09
C GLN A 114 -13.61 5.80 -39.62
N LYS A 115 -13.23 6.66 -38.68
CA LYS A 115 -13.37 6.49 -37.23
C LYS A 115 -12.70 5.23 -36.65
N ASN A 116 -11.73 4.65 -37.34
CA ASN A 116 -10.97 3.54 -36.80
C ASN A 116 -9.88 4.04 -35.86
N TYR A 117 -9.65 3.33 -34.76
CA TYR A 117 -8.56 3.63 -33.83
C TYR A 117 -7.20 3.35 -34.47
N GLN A 118 -6.31 4.32 -34.38
CA GLN A 118 -4.93 4.21 -34.82
C GLN A 118 -3.96 4.53 -33.68
N SER A 119 -2.90 3.75 -33.54
CA SER A 119 -1.82 4.06 -32.59
C SER A 119 -0.98 5.21 -33.08
N GLY A 120 -0.73 6.18 -32.21
CA GLY A 120 0.17 7.29 -32.50
C GLY A 120 1.64 6.88 -32.43
N GLU A 121 2.49 7.67 -33.07
CA GLU A 121 3.94 7.40 -33.20
C GLU A 121 4.66 7.39 -31.83
N TYR A 122 4.23 8.21 -30.87
CA TYR A 122 4.87 8.38 -29.57
C TYR A 122 4.19 7.62 -28.43
N LYS A 123 3.28 6.69 -28.72
CA LYS A 123 2.59 5.86 -27.71
C LYS A 123 3.56 5.14 -26.78
N TRP A 124 4.70 4.71 -27.29
CA TRP A 124 5.75 4.01 -26.54
C TRP A 124 6.35 4.85 -25.41
N LEU A 125 6.29 6.20 -25.47
CA LEU A 125 6.79 7.08 -24.41
C LEU A 125 6.05 6.86 -23.08
N LEU A 126 4.74 6.60 -23.10
CA LEU A 126 3.98 6.31 -21.89
C LEU A 126 4.50 5.03 -21.20
N PHE A 127 4.88 4.04 -21.99
CA PHE A 127 5.45 2.80 -21.46
C PHE A 127 6.85 3.01 -20.89
N VAL A 128 7.65 3.87 -21.51
CA VAL A 128 8.99 4.25 -21.00
C VAL A 128 8.84 4.99 -19.66
N ILE A 129 7.94 5.96 -19.56
CA ILE A 129 7.68 6.69 -18.31
C ILE A 129 7.26 5.71 -17.20
N SER A 130 6.30 4.85 -17.48
CA SER A 130 5.85 3.83 -16.51
C SER A 130 6.97 2.87 -16.09
N SER A 131 7.82 2.46 -17.04
CA SER A 131 8.98 1.60 -16.77
C SER A 131 10.02 2.30 -15.87
N ILE A 132 10.27 3.59 -16.10
CA ILE A 132 11.15 4.39 -15.23
C ILE A 132 10.59 4.44 -13.80
N VAL A 133 9.30 4.68 -13.62
CA VAL A 133 8.66 4.69 -12.30
C VAL A 133 8.77 3.32 -11.61
N LEU A 134 8.57 2.22 -12.35
CA LEU A 134 8.76 0.87 -11.83
C LEU A 134 10.22 0.58 -11.45
N MET A 135 11.18 1.08 -12.22
CA MET A 135 12.61 0.99 -11.86
C MET A 135 12.91 1.77 -10.58
N ILE A 136 12.31 2.95 -10.39
CA ILE A 136 12.42 3.69 -9.12
C ILE A 136 11.89 2.84 -7.96
N CYS A 137 10.77 2.11 -8.12
CA CYS A 137 10.26 1.20 -7.11
C CYS A 137 11.28 0.09 -6.74
N LEU A 138 11.97 -0.48 -7.73
CA LEU A 138 13.01 -1.49 -7.48
C LEU A 138 14.23 -0.90 -6.77
N ILE A 139 14.69 0.29 -7.20
CA ILE A 139 15.83 0.98 -6.57
C ILE A 139 15.50 1.31 -5.10
N GLU A 140 14.33 1.86 -4.83
CA GLU A 140 13.86 2.13 -3.46
C GLU A 140 13.79 0.86 -2.60
N THR A 141 13.34 -0.24 -3.18
CA THR A 141 13.31 -1.55 -2.51
C THR A 141 14.72 -2.06 -2.20
N ALA A 142 15.67 -1.88 -3.13
CA ALA A 142 17.05 -2.30 -2.95
C ALA A 142 17.79 -1.46 -1.89
N ILE A 143 17.58 -0.13 -1.91
CA ILE A 143 18.16 0.79 -0.90
C ILE A 143 17.63 0.44 0.50
N ASN A 144 16.33 0.19 0.61
CA ASN A 144 15.66 -0.05 1.88
C ASN A 144 15.53 -1.56 2.22
N ARG A 145 16.38 -2.43 1.64
CA ARG A 145 16.30 -3.89 1.78
C ARG A 145 16.33 -4.41 3.22
N LYS A 146 16.90 -3.64 4.15
CA LYS A 146 16.99 -4.01 5.58
C LYS A 146 15.68 -3.75 6.34
N VAL A 147 14.84 -2.82 5.85
CA VAL A 147 13.53 -2.49 6.43
C VAL A 147 12.45 -3.45 5.95
N LEU A 148 12.53 -3.84 4.68
CA LEU A 148 11.54 -4.68 4.03
C LEU A 148 11.75 -6.17 4.35
N SER A 149 10.64 -6.85 4.63
CA SER A 149 10.63 -8.31 4.71
C SER A 149 10.94 -8.96 3.35
N THR A 150 11.34 -10.22 3.35
CA THR A 150 11.60 -10.95 2.11
C THR A 150 10.35 -11.02 1.22
N ILE A 151 9.17 -11.23 1.82
CA ILE A 151 7.89 -11.25 1.10
C ILE A 151 7.63 -9.93 0.40
N GLN A 152 7.84 -8.80 1.08
CA GLN A 152 7.64 -7.46 0.51
C GLN A 152 8.55 -7.21 -0.70
N LYS A 153 9.83 -7.58 -0.60
CA LYS A 153 10.80 -7.49 -1.72
C LYS A 153 10.37 -8.32 -2.92
N VAL A 154 9.99 -9.57 -2.68
CA VAL A 154 9.53 -10.48 -3.74
C VAL A 154 8.27 -9.92 -4.41
N LEU A 155 7.34 -9.35 -3.66
CA LEU A 155 6.12 -8.76 -4.23
C LEU A 155 6.40 -7.56 -5.14
N VAL A 156 7.34 -6.68 -4.76
CA VAL A 156 7.74 -5.56 -5.63
C VAL A 156 8.35 -6.08 -6.92
N CYS A 157 9.20 -7.11 -6.85
CA CYS A 157 9.75 -7.75 -8.04
C CYS A 157 8.65 -8.38 -8.91
N ILE A 158 7.73 -9.15 -8.31
CA ILE A 158 6.61 -9.76 -9.05
C ILE A 158 5.73 -8.68 -9.69
N PHE A 159 5.38 -7.63 -8.95
CA PHE A 159 4.60 -6.51 -9.49
C PHE A 159 5.27 -5.90 -10.72
N THR A 160 6.57 -5.61 -10.62
CA THR A 160 7.34 -5.02 -11.71
C THR A 160 7.40 -5.96 -12.91
N VAL A 161 7.74 -7.23 -12.71
CA VAL A 161 7.83 -8.23 -13.79
C VAL A 161 6.49 -8.42 -14.48
N LEU A 162 5.39 -8.55 -13.74
CA LEU A 162 4.04 -8.69 -14.31
C LEU A 162 3.66 -7.48 -15.18
N ASN A 163 3.91 -6.26 -14.70
CA ASN A 163 3.54 -5.08 -15.45
C ASN A 163 4.43 -4.86 -16.68
N VAL A 164 5.76 -5.06 -16.57
CA VAL A 164 6.68 -4.91 -17.71
C VAL A 164 6.40 -5.98 -18.77
N SER A 165 6.17 -7.24 -18.38
CA SER A 165 5.83 -8.30 -19.33
C SER A 165 4.48 -8.06 -20.00
N ALA A 166 3.47 -7.57 -19.28
CA ALA A 166 2.18 -7.23 -19.84
C ALA A 166 2.29 -6.10 -20.89
N VAL A 167 3.07 -5.06 -20.58
CA VAL A 167 3.36 -3.99 -21.54
C VAL A 167 4.05 -4.52 -22.78
N PHE A 168 5.06 -5.37 -22.62
CA PHE A 168 5.81 -5.94 -23.75
C PHE A 168 4.90 -6.82 -24.63
N ILE A 169 4.07 -7.67 -24.03
CA ILE A 169 3.11 -8.51 -24.75
C ILE A 169 2.12 -7.64 -25.53
N GLN A 170 1.59 -6.58 -24.92
CA GLN A 170 0.60 -5.70 -25.56
C GLN A 170 1.23 -4.80 -26.64
N LEU A 171 2.53 -4.50 -26.56
CA LEU A 171 3.27 -3.82 -27.65
C LEU A 171 3.40 -4.72 -28.88
N LEU A 172 3.63 -6.02 -28.68
CA LEU A 172 3.75 -6.99 -29.77
C LEU A 172 2.37 -7.37 -30.36
N ASN A 173 1.34 -7.41 -29.49
CA ASN A 173 -0.01 -7.80 -29.87
C ASN A 173 -1.03 -6.82 -29.26
N PRO A 174 -1.30 -5.69 -29.92
CA PRO A 174 -2.17 -4.63 -29.39
C PRO A 174 -3.60 -5.06 -29.07
N GLU A 175 -4.08 -6.14 -29.69
CA GLU A 175 -5.41 -6.71 -29.48
C GLU A 175 -5.56 -7.42 -28.13
N LEU A 176 -4.42 -7.82 -27.52
CA LEU A 176 -4.43 -8.49 -26.22
C LEU A 176 -4.50 -7.48 -25.08
N MET A 177 -5.56 -7.55 -24.28
CA MET A 177 -5.79 -6.68 -23.12
C MET A 177 -5.07 -7.20 -21.85
N VAL A 178 -3.77 -7.41 -21.90
CA VAL A 178 -3.03 -8.07 -20.83
C VAL A 178 -2.75 -7.14 -19.64
N ILE A 179 -2.63 -5.82 -19.86
CA ILE A 179 -2.29 -4.85 -18.82
C ILE A 179 -3.35 -4.83 -17.71
N GLY A 180 -4.63 -4.82 -18.06
CA GLY A 180 -5.71 -4.85 -17.07
C GLY A 180 -5.65 -6.09 -16.17
N PHE A 181 -5.38 -7.25 -16.76
CA PHE A 181 -5.21 -8.51 -16.01
C PHE A 181 -3.98 -8.47 -15.10
N ALA A 182 -2.86 -7.94 -15.59
CA ALA A 182 -1.63 -7.81 -14.80
C ALA A 182 -1.83 -6.89 -13.59
N VAL A 183 -2.47 -5.73 -13.79
CA VAL A 183 -2.81 -4.80 -12.70
C VAL A 183 -3.73 -5.45 -11.68
N ALA A 184 -4.81 -6.12 -12.11
CA ALA A 184 -5.74 -6.79 -11.20
C ALA A 184 -5.05 -7.90 -10.38
N THR A 185 -4.24 -8.72 -11.03
CA THR A 185 -3.47 -9.79 -10.36
C THR A 185 -2.48 -9.22 -9.36
N ALA A 186 -1.75 -8.18 -9.74
CA ALA A 186 -0.80 -7.51 -8.87
C ALA A 186 -1.50 -6.88 -7.64
N MET A 187 -2.67 -6.25 -7.82
CA MET A 187 -3.48 -5.71 -6.72
C MET A 187 -3.95 -6.80 -5.76
N MET A 188 -4.39 -7.95 -6.29
CA MET A 188 -4.79 -9.10 -5.48
C MET A 188 -3.62 -9.61 -4.62
N LEU A 189 -2.44 -9.74 -5.19
CA LEU A 189 -1.23 -10.17 -4.47
C LEU A 189 -0.85 -9.17 -3.36
N ILE A 190 -0.85 -7.87 -3.64
CA ILE A 190 -0.59 -6.83 -2.64
C ILE A 190 -1.63 -6.89 -1.51
N TYR A 191 -2.91 -7.06 -1.85
CA TYR A 191 -3.96 -7.16 -0.85
C TYR A 191 -3.76 -8.35 0.09
N ILE A 192 -3.58 -9.55 -0.47
CA ILE A 192 -3.46 -10.77 0.34
C ILE A 192 -2.24 -10.71 1.26
N THR A 193 -1.14 -10.13 0.80
CA THR A 193 0.15 -10.22 1.49
C THR A 193 0.47 -9.01 2.36
N LEU A 194 0.17 -7.78 1.91
CA LEU A 194 0.59 -6.55 2.58
C LEU A 194 -0.57 -5.76 3.17
N ALA A 195 -1.67 -5.62 2.43
CA ALA A 195 -2.76 -4.74 2.81
C ALA A 195 -3.84 -5.46 3.65
N ASN A 196 -3.77 -6.79 3.79
CA ASN A 196 -4.75 -7.52 4.58
C ASN A 196 -4.54 -7.22 6.07
N PRO A 197 -5.48 -6.53 6.74
CA PRO A 197 -5.36 -6.20 8.16
C PRO A 197 -5.35 -7.44 9.06
N ASP A 198 -5.84 -8.59 8.59
CA ASP A 198 -5.83 -9.83 9.38
C ASP A 198 -4.42 -10.36 9.64
N ASN A 199 -3.43 -9.97 8.82
CA ASN A 199 -2.04 -10.32 9.01
C ASN A 199 -1.40 -9.59 10.21
N TYR A 200 -1.96 -8.44 10.62
CA TYR A 200 -1.38 -7.53 11.60
C TYR A 200 -2.24 -7.28 12.83
N ILE A 201 -3.48 -7.78 12.84
CA ILE A 201 -4.43 -7.57 13.94
C ILE A 201 -4.67 -8.89 14.66
N ASP A 202 -4.59 -8.84 15.98
CA ASP A 202 -5.05 -9.94 16.84
C ASP A 202 -6.57 -10.01 16.84
N LYS A 203 -7.11 -11.17 16.49
CA LYS A 203 -8.57 -11.36 16.30
C LYS A 203 -9.36 -11.23 17.59
N LEU A 204 -8.75 -11.57 18.73
CA LEU A 204 -9.40 -11.52 20.04
C LEU A 204 -9.51 -10.08 20.55
N THR A 205 -8.41 -9.37 20.53
CA THR A 205 -8.31 -8.06 21.18
C THR A 205 -8.54 -6.87 20.22
N GLY A 206 -8.46 -7.11 18.92
CA GLY A 206 -8.61 -6.09 17.88
C GLY A 206 -7.51 -5.01 17.89
N ILE A 207 -6.36 -5.28 18.53
CA ILE A 207 -5.14 -4.47 18.46
C ILE A 207 -4.10 -5.19 17.63
N TYR A 208 -2.95 -4.56 17.39
CA TYR A 208 -1.89 -5.18 16.60
C TYR A 208 -1.34 -6.47 17.25
N ASN A 209 -0.98 -7.44 16.42
CA ASN A 209 -0.36 -8.69 16.84
C ASN A 209 1.18 -8.59 16.94
N ALA A 210 1.82 -9.68 17.31
CA ALA A 210 3.27 -9.78 17.45
C ALA A 210 4.01 -9.46 16.13
N ALA A 211 3.48 -9.87 14.97
CA ALA A 211 4.09 -9.59 13.67
C ALA A 211 4.12 -8.08 13.38
N ALA A 212 3.01 -7.38 13.62
CA ALA A 212 2.95 -5.93 13.50
C ALA A 212 3.92 -5.21 14.44
N PHE A 213 4.08 -5.72 15.67
CA PHE A 213 5.06 -5.20 16.63
C PHE A 213 6.48 -5.33 16.10
N GLN A 214 6.87 -6.53 15.68
CA GLN A 214 8.23 -6.79 15.17
C GLN A 214 8.56 -5.91 13.96
N GLU A 215 7.63 -5.78 13.01
CA GLU A 215 7.83 -4.94 11.83
C GLU A 215 7.98 -3.46 12.20
N THR A 216 7.14 -2.99 13.11
CA THR A 216 7.21 -1.62 13.63
C THR A 216 8.55 -1.37 14.32
N MET A 217 8.97 -2.26 15.20
CA MET A 217 10.23 -2.16 15.92
C MET A 217 11.45 -2.13 14.99
N LYS A 218 11.52 -3.06 14.01
CA LYS A 218 12.56 -3.06 12.97
C LYS A 218 12.65 -1.71 12.26
N SER A 219 11.52 -1.14 11.90
CA SER A 219 11.45 0.17 11.22
C SER A 219 12.01 1.30 12.08
N TYR A 220 11.72 1.33 13.40
CA TYR A 220 12.22 2.38 14.29
C TYR A 220 13.71 2.24 14.59
N ILE A 221 14.19 1.02 14.85
CA ILE A 221 15.62 0.73 15.07
C ILE A 221 16.42 1.14 13.82
N TYR A 222 15.98 0.72 12.64
CA TYR A 222 16.67 1.04 11.39
C TYR A 222 16.77 2.55 11.11
N ARG A 223 15.78 3.33 11.53
CA ARG A 223 15.75 4.79 11.35
C ARG A 223 16.48 5.56 12.42
N GLY A 224 17.02 4.90 13.43
CA GLY A 224 17.62 5.58 14.59
C GLY A 224 16.61 6.45 15.35
N SER A 225 15.31 6.16 15.25
CA SER A 225 14.28 6.93 15.93
C SER A 225 14.23 6.57 17.41
N ASN A 226 14.17 7.57 18.30
CA ASN A 226 13.97 7.34 19.72
C ASN A 226 12.56 6.80 19.96
N PHE A 227 12.44 5.75 20.77
CA PHE A 227 11.17 5.16 21.18
C PHE A 227 11.31 4.48 22.54
N SER A 228 10.18 4.33 23.22
CA SER A 228 10.09 3.57 24.46
C SER A 228 9.09 2.44 24.29
N VAL A 229 9.37 1.30 24.91
CA VAL A 229 8.46 0.13 24.95
C VAL A 229 8.01 -0.06 26.37
N ILE A 230 6.69 -0.07 26.57
CA ILE A 230 6.08 -0.43 27.85
C ILE A 230 5.46 -1.80 27.67
N SER A 231 5.89 -2.77 28.47
CA SER A 231 5.34 -4.11 28.47
C SER A 231 4.45 -4.28 29.71
N LEU A 232 3.19 -4.70 29.48
CA LEU A 232 2.25 -5.01 30.53
C LEU A 232 1.98 -6.52 30.53
N ARG A 233 2.15 -7.15 31.68
CA ARG A 233 1.89 -8.58 31.87
C ARG A 233 0.76 -8.75 32.88
N MET A 234 -0.19 -9.63 32.56
CA MET A 234 -1.17 -10.08 33.54
C MET A 234 -0.61 -11.31 34.26
N GLU A 235 -0.42 -11.16 35.57
CA GLU A 235 -0.04 -12.28 36.41
C GLU A 235 -1.23 -13.19 36.66
N GLU A 236 -0.95 -14.49 36.81
CA GLU A 236 -1.94 -15.51 37.18
C GLU A 236 -3.21 -15.57 36.29
N PHE A 237 -3.14 -15.12 35.04
CA PHE A 237 -4.29 -15.15 34.12
C PHE A 237 -4.89 -16.56 33.97
N HIS A 238 -4.09 -17.61 34.20
CA HIS A 238 -4.57 -18.99 34.22
C HIS A 238 -5.61 -19.23 35.33
N ARG A 239 -5.51 -18.53 36.49
CA ARG A 239 -6.52 -18.63 37.56
C ARG A 239 -7.85 -18.02 37.14
N VAL A 240 -7.82 -16.92 36.41
CA VAL A 240 -9.03 -16.32 35.82
C VAL A 240 -9.71 -17.32 34.91
N ASN A 241 -8.96 -17.95 34.01
CA ASN A 241 -9.50 -18.95 33.10
C ASN A 241 -10.03 -20.18 33.83
N LYS A 242 -9.36 -20.62 34.92
CA LYS A 242 -9.77 -21.76 35.73
C LYS A 242 -11.05 -21.48 36.53
N SER A 243 -11.22 -20.25 37.03
CA SER A 243 -12.36 -19.89 37.87
C SER A 243 -13.60 -19.45 37.09
N MET A 244 -13.39 -18.76 35.96
CA MET A 244 -14.46 -18.11 35.20
C MET A 244 -14.70 -18.71 33.80
N GLY A 245 -13.83 -19.61 33.34
CA GLY A 245 -13.82 -20.17 32.00
C GLY A 245 -13.02 -19.32 31.02
N THR A 246 -12.56 -19.97 29.94
CA THR A 246 -11.72 -19.33 28.90
C THR A 246 -12.45 -18.21 28.14
N GLU A 247 -13.76 -18.34 27.95
CA GLU A 247 -14.60 -17.36 27.26
C GLU A 247 -14.62 -16.01 28.01
N LYS A 248 -14.80 -16.04 29.34
CA LYS A 248 -14.77 -14.84 30.18
C LYS A 248 -13.35 -14.26 30.28
N GLY A 249 -12.32 -15.11 30.31
CA GLY A 249 -10.94 -14.66 30.24
C GLY A 249 -10.61 -13.93 28.92
N ASP A 250 -11.11 -14.44 27.81
CA ASP A 250 -10.94 -13.81 26.51
C ASP A 250 -11.70 -12.47 26.40
N ALA A 251 -12.91 -12.40 26.94
CA ALA A 251 -13.66 -11.15 27.06
C ALA A 251 -12.92 -10.10 27.92
N LEU A 252 -12.30 -10.50 29.02
CA LEU A 252 -11.48 -9.62 29.86
C LEU A 252 -10.27 -9.08 29.12
N LEU A 253 -9.59 -9.90 28.33
CA LEU A 253 -8.46 -9.45 27.48
C LEU A 253 -8.89 -8.40 26.46
N ALA A 254 -10.03 -8.63 25.80
CA ALA A 254 -10.58 -7.70 24.82
C ALA A 254 -10.97 -6.36 25.47
N GLU A 255 -11.54 -6.39 26.69
CA GLU A 255 -11.90 -5.18 27.44
C GLU A 255 -10.66 -4.39 27.87
N ILE A 256 -9.63 -5.04 28.39
CA ILE A 256 -8.36 -4.40 28.77
C ILE A 256 -7.72 -3.76 27.55
N ALA A 257 -7.65 -4.45 26.42
CA ALA A 257 -7.11 -3.89 25.17
C ALA A 257 -7.90 -2.65 24.72
N LYS A 258 -9.23 -2.65 24.85
CA LYS A 258 -10.09 -1.51 24.54
C LYS A 258 -9.81 -0.32 25.47
N LYS A 259 -9.67 -0.54 26.78
CA LYS A 259 -9.34 0.51 27.76
C LYS A 259 -7.94 1.11 27.50
N LEU A 260 -6.92 0.29 27.27
CA LEU A 260 -5.57 0.75 26.96
C LEU A 260 -5.53 1.56 25.65
N LYS A 261 -6.29 1.15 24.67
CA LYS A 261 -6.44 1.90 23.42
C LYS A 261 -7.10 3.28 23.61
N ALA A 262 -8.07 3.37 24.50
CA ALA A 262 -8.72 4.63 24.84
C ALA A 262 -7.76 5.57 25.62
N ILE A 263 -6.97 5.04 26.55
CA ILE A 263 -5.95 5.79 27.28
C ILE A 263 -4.88 6.32 26.34
N SER A 264 -4.35 5.49 25.44
CA SER A 264 -3.33 5.91 24.47
C SER A 264 -3.82 7.03 23.53
N LYS A 265 -5.09 7.03 23.16
CA LYS A 265 -5.72 8.11 22.38
C LYS A 265 -5.83 9.42 23.17
N LYS A 266 -6.26 9.34 24.45
CA LYS A 266 -6.44 10.53 25.33
C LYS A 266 -5.11 11.19 25.67
N ALA A 267 -4.04 10.41 25.79
CA ALA A 267 -2.72 10.91 26.15
C ALA A 267 -1.97 11.60 24.99
N LEU A 268 -2.60 11.78 23.80
CA LEU A 268 -1.95 12.30 22.59
C LEU A 268 -0.66 11.57 22.22
N VAL A 269 -0.56 10.31 22.63
CA VAL A 269 0.62 9.49 22.43
C VAL A 269 0.49 8.77 21.11
N ASN A 270 1.38 9.06 20.17
CA ASN A 270 1.53 8.28 18.94
C ASN A 270 2.10 6.90 19.30
N GLY A 271 1.26 6.01 19.81
CA GLY A 271 1.64 4.69 20.27
C GLY A 271 1.03 3.57 19.44
N VAL A 272 1.78 2.51 19.23
CA VAL A 272 1.29 1.25 18.67
C VAL A 272 1.04 0.30 19.84
N LEU A 273 -0.22 -0.10 20.01
CA LEU A 273 -0.61 -1.08 21.01
C LEU A 273 -0.64 -2.46 20.35
N THR A 274 0.16 -3.39 20.87
CA THR A 274 0.27 -4.74 20.35
C THR A 274 -0.06 -5.78 21.43
N PHE A 275 -0.62 -6.89 20.99
CA PHE A 275 -0.85 -8.06 21.82
C PHE A 275 0.08 -9.20 21.38
N VAL A 276 0.85 -9.72 22.33
CA VAL A 276 1.72 -10.86 22.14
C VAL A 276 1.22 -11.99 23.03
N GLY A 277 0.64 -13.01 22.44
CA GLY A 277 0.16 -14.19 23.14
C GLY A 277 1.20 -15.33 23.13
N GLY A 278 1.38 -16.00 24.26
CA GLY A 278 2.18 -17.21 24.36
C GLY A 278 1.48 -18.26 25.23
N LYS A 279 1.95 -19.52 25.20
CA LYS A 279 1.34 -20.64 25.92
C LYS A 279 1.27 -20.42 27.43
N THR A 280 2.16 -19.63 28.01
CA THR A 280 2.29 -19.39 29.47
C THR A 280 2.05 -17.95 29.90
N SER A 281 2.10 -16.99 29.02
CA SER A 281 1.89 -15.57 29.36
C SER A 281 1.37 -14.77 28.18
N LYS A 282 0.47 -13.82 28.46
CA LYS A 282 -0.04 -12.89 27.46
C LYS A 282 0.46 -11.49 27.80
N TYR A 283 1.10 -10.84 26.83
CA TYR A 283 1.68 -9.51 26.97
C TYR A 283 0.94 -8.49 26.10
N ILE A 284 0.79 -7.29 26.61
CA ILE A 284 0.33 -6.13 25.86
C ILE A 284 1.47 -5.12 25.85
N SER A 285 1.94 -4.74 24.67
CA SER A 285 3.01 -3.75 24.51
C SER A 285 2.44 -2.48 23.91
N ALA A 286 2.81 -1.34 24.46
CA ALA A 286 2.43 -0.03 23.96
C ALA A 286 3.69 0.80 23.66
N LYS A 287 3.67 1.54 22.56
CA LYS A 287 4.69 2.53 22.22
C LYS A 287 4.20 3.92 22.59
N ILE A 288 5.02 4.65 23.31
CA ILE A 288 4.81 6.06 23.61
C ILE A 288 5.76 6.90 22.75
N GLY A 289 5.25 7.88 22.02
CA GLY A 289 6.05 8.76 21.18
C GLY A 289 6.95 9.69 22.01
N SER A 290 8.11 10.03 21.48
CA SER A 290 9.17 10.80 22.17
C SER A 290 8.80 12.23 22.59
N SER A 291 7.66 12.75 22.15
CA SER A 291 7.25 14.13 22.41
C SER A 291 6.61 14.39 23.78
N VAL A 292 6.37 13.36 24.61
CA VAL A 292 5.64 13.51 25.89
C VAL A 292 6.50 13.12 27.09
N VAL A 293 7.65 12.51 26.89
CA VAL A 293 8.51 12.07 28.02
C VAL A 293 9.63 13.07 28.23
N GLY A 294 9.31 14.17 28.91
CA GLY A 294 10.35 14.95 29.62
C GLY A 294 11.03 14.04 30.63
N SER A 295 12.33 14.07 30.64
CA SER A 295 13.41 13.56 31.50
C SER A 295 13.17 12.71 32.76
N LYS A 296 11.99 12.26 33.09
CA LYS A 296 11.67 11.48 34.30
C LYS A 296 11.31 9.99 34.09
N PHE A 297 11.31 9.51 32.86
CA PHE A 297 10.98 8.10 32.56
C PHE A 297 12.12 7.30 31.91
N SER A 298 13.38 7.70 32.15
CA SER A 298 14.55 7.01 31.61
C SER A 298 14.92 5.69 32.34
N GLU A 299 14.19 5.28 33.35
CA GLU A 299 14.58 4.11 34.17
C GLU A 299 13.65 2.91 34.17
N SER A 300 12.59 2.89 33.40
CA SER A 300 11.74 1.68 33.37
C SER A 300 11.87 0.93 32.05
N VAL A 301 12.86 0.04 32.02
CA VAL A 301 12.79 -1.33 31.55
C VAL A 301 12.99 -1.60 30.07
N ILE A 302 14.21 -1.97 29.77
CA ILE A 302 14.43 -3.09 28.85
C ILE A 302 14.92 -4.28 29.70
N LYS A 303 14.03 -5.20 30.06
CA LYS A 303 14.41 -6.60 30.27
C LYS A 303 13.90 -7.35 29.05
N VAL A 304 14.70 -7.45 28.03
CA VAL A 304 14.63 -8.52 27.04
C VAL A 304 15.13 -9.76 27.77
N GLY A 305 14.22 -10.58 28.25
CA GLY A 305 14.58 -11.90 28.75
C GLY A 305 15.10 -12.72 27.57
N SER A 306 16.39 -12.87 27.50
CA SER A 306 17.03 -14.00 26.86
C SER A 306 16.89 -15.16 27.85
N ASP A 307 15.88 -15.99 27.67
CA ASP A 307 15.90 -17.33 28.22
C ASP A 307 15.68 -18.31 27.07
N THR A 308 16.72 -19.08 26.88
CA THR A 308 17.00 -20.24 26.04
C THR A 308 15.82 -21.15 25.77
#